data_a93de3461ec2e157e4d2e8322bbd1713
#
_entry.id   a93de3461ec2e157e4d2e8322bbd1713
#
_cell.length_a   1.000
_cell.length_b   1.000
_cell.length_c   1.000
_cell.angle_alpha   90.00
_cell.angle_beta   90.00
_cell.angle_gamma   90.00
#
_symmetry.space_group_name_H-M   'P 1'
#
loop_
_entity.id
_entity.type
_entity.pdbx_description
1 polymer ?
#
loop_
_entity_poly.entity_id
_entity_poly.type
_entity_poly.pdbx_seq_one_letter_code
_entity_poly.pdbx_strand_id
1 'polypeptide(L)'
;MSFTHGYADNHGLRMYYEIHGQEVPGLPPLLLIPGGGSTIGTNFGELIPLLADQRQVIAVEEEGHGRTQPTSRPLTAENSAGDILAVLDQLNVGAADVLGFSAGGHTAVALALTRPAAVRHLIAASTFVSRDAVPDGFWDAMARATLADMPYTYKDADRRLNPDAGHLERLFELDRQRILDFPGWSGDELGTITASTLVVCADRDVVSAEYAARMAGAIPGARLLIVPGGHGDYLGELAASGGDLRTMHATVPFLLRFLGEQGT
;
A
#
# COMPACT_ATOMS: atom_id res chain seq x y z
N MET A 1 16.65 13.58 2.47
CA MET A 1 17.01 12.80 3.69
C MET A 1 17.87 11.62 3.28
N SER A 2 18.84 11.22 4.13
CA SER A 2 19.56 9.96 3.92
C SER A 2 18.68 8.79 4.41
N PHE A 3 18.71 7.69 3.68
CA PHE A 3 18.04 6.44 4.07
C PHE A 3 19.02 5.27 3.89
N THR A 4 18.75 4.18 4.58
CA THR A 4 19.41 2.89 4.33
C THR A 4 18.47 1.99 3.54
N HIS A 5 19.02 1.06 2.78
CA HIS A 5 18.23 0.13 2.01
C HIS A 5 18.84 -1.27 2.01
N GLY A 6 18.04 -2.24 1.65
CA GLY A 6 18.47 -3.64 1.58
C GLY A 6 17.48 -4.49 0.81
N TYR A 7 17.74 -5.79 0.87
CA TYR A 7 16.88 -6.82 0.31
C TYR A 7 16.60 -7.88 1.37
N ALA A 8 15.38 -8.37 1.41
CA ALA A 8 15.02 -9.57 2.17
C ALA A 8 14.70 -10.73 1.21
N ASP A 9 15.24 -11.89 1.52
CA ASP A 9 15.03 -13.08 0.69
C ASP A 9 13.87 -13.91 1.23
N ASN A 10 12.90 -14.22 0.36
CA ASN A 10 11.78 -15.11 0.67
C ASN A 10 11.44 -15.98 -0.53
N HIS A 11 11.64 -17.30 -0.41
CA HIS A 11 11.29 -18.29 -1.44
C HIS A 11 11.74 -17.94 -2.87
N GLY A 12 12.95 -17.34 -3.01
CA GLY A 12 13.54 -16.96 -4.28
C GLY A 12 13.21 -15.53 -4.73
N LEU A 13 12.33 -14.83 -4.06
CA LEU A 13 12.15 -13.39 -4.22
C LEU A 13 13.18 -12.65 -3.37
N ARG A 14 13.74 -11.55 -3.91
CA ARG A 14 14.54 -10.58 -3.17
C ARG A 14 13.79 -9.26 -3.11
N MET A 15 13.00 -9.06 -2.04
CA MET A 15 12.19 -7.85 -1.86
C MET A 15 13.04 -6.68 -1.41
N TYR A 16 13.01 -5.60 -2.17
CA TYR A 16 13.69 -4.35 -1.84
C TYR A 16 12.94 -3.57 -0.77
N TYR A 17 13.70 -2.98 0.17
CA TYR A 17 13.16 -2.06 1.17
C TYR A 17 14.08 -0.88 1.43
N GLU A 18 13.51 0.20 1.92
CA GLU A 18 14.18 1.41 2.41
C GLU A 18 13.80 1.66 3.86
N ILE A 19 14.75 2.18 4.64
CA ILE A 19 14.52 2.60 6.04
C ILE A 19 14.87 4.09 6.14
N HIS A 20 13.88 4.89 6.52
CA HIS A 20 13.99 6.33 6.68
C HIS A 20 13.71 6.73 8.14
N GLY A 21 14.26 7.88 8.57
CA GLY A 21 14.11 8.36 9.94
C GLY A 21 14.89 7.53 10.95
N GLN A 22 14.57 7.71 12.22
CA GLN A 22 15.23 7.04 13.34
C GLN A 22 14.22 6.21 14.13
N GLU A 23 14.70 5.15 14.75
CA GLU A 23 13.91 4.44 15.76
C GLU A 23 13.54 5.39 16.91
N VAL A 24 12.27 5.34 17.32
CA VAL A 24 11.78 6.07 18.48
C VAL A 24 11.42 5.05 19.56
N PRO A 25 12.03 5.09 20.75
CA PRO A 25 11.77 4.11 21.78
C PRO A 25 10.28 3.99 22.13
N GLY A 26 9.77 2.77 22.09
CA GLY A 26 8.35 2.47 22.38
C GLY A 26 7.38 2.75 21.23
N LEU A 27 7.86 3.23 20.08
CA LEU A 27 7.05 3.45 18.87
C LEU A 27 7.46 2.47 17.77
N PRO A 28 6.61 1.53 17.35
CA PRO A 28 6.89 0.66 16.22
C PRO A 28 7.13 1.44 14.92
N PRO A 29 7.93 0.91 13.98
CA PRO A 29 8.12 1.54 12.68
C PRO A 29 6.79 1.60 11.90
N LEU A 30 6.71 2.54 10.95
CA LEU A 30 5.63 2.60 9.99
C LEU A 30 6.05 1.91 8.70
N LEU A 31 5.36 0.84 8.34
CA LEU A 31 5.53 0.15 7.07
C LEU A 31 4.65 0.80 6.00
N LEU A 32 5.23 1.15 4.86
CA LEU A 32 4.54 1.72 3.69
C LEU A 32 4.54 0.72 2.54
N ILE A 33 3.36 0.41 2.00
CA ILE A 33 3.15 -0.52 0.89
C ILE A 33 2.50 0.24 -0.27
N PRO A 34 3.23 0.48 -1.38
CA PRO A 34 2.75 1.22 -2.54
C PRO A 34 1.59 0.54 -3.27
N GLY A 35 0.88 1.32 -4.08
CA GLY A 35 -0.12 0.80 -5.02
C GLY A 35 0.48 0.13 -6.25
N GLY A 36 -0.37 -0.53 -7.03
CA GLY A 36 0.03 -1.21 -8.27
C GLY A 36 0.69 -0.27 -9.26
N GLY A 37 1.72 -0.75 -9.97
CA GLY A 37 2.52 0.02 -10.91
C GLY A 37 3.46 1.04 -10.28
N SER A 38 3.32 1.30 -8.97
CA SER A 38 4.06 2.34 -8.27
C SER A 38 5.40 1.84 -7.73
N THR A 39 6.27 2.79 -7.43
CA THR A 39 7.48 2.59 -6.63
C THR A 39 7.35 3.34 -5.32
N ILE A 40 8.27 3.11 -4.37
CA ILE A 40 8.35 3.94 -3.14
C ILE A 40 8.37 5.43 -3.51
N GLY A 41 9.19 5.79 -4.49
CA GLY A 41 9.36 7.19 -4.90
C GLY A 41 8.12 7.82 -5.52
N THR A 42 7.39 7.08 -6.38
CA THR A 42 6.19 7.62 -7.03
C THR A 42 4.99 7.71 -6.10
N ASN A 43 4.89 6.79 -5.14
CA ASN A 43 3.74 6.75 -4.23
C ASN A 43 3.96 7.59 -2.97
N PHE A 44 5.14 7.48 -2.35
CA PHE A 44 5.39 8.03 -1.01
C PHE A 44 6.58 9.00 -0.95
N GLY A 45 7.19 9.35 -2.10
CA GLY A 45 8.38 10.21 -2.11
C GLY A 45 8.19 11.53 -1.39
N GLU A 46 7.01 12.14 -1.54
CA GLU A 46 6.64 13.39 -0.88
C GLU A 46 6.14 13.20 0.56
N LEU A 47 5.59 12.02 0.88
CA LEU A 47 5.02 11.70 2.18
C LEU A 47 6.09 11.27 3.20
N ILE A 48 7.06 10.46 2.77
CA ILE A 48 8.10 9.90 3.63
C ILE A 48 8.83 10.98 4.46
N PRO A 49 9.25 12.12 3.91
CA PRO A 49 9.93 13.15 4.69
C PRO A 49 9.13 13.62 5.90
N LEU A 50 7.81 13.77 5.75
CA LEU A 50 6.92 14.25 6.81
C LEU A 50 6.70 13.20 7.91
N LEU A 51 6.70 11.92 7.54
CA LEU A 51 6.53 10.80 8.48
C LEU A 51 7.85 10.47 9.18
N ALA A 52 8.97 10.47 8.43
CA ALA A 52 10.29 10.12 8.93
C ALA A 52 10.86 11.12 9.94
N ASP A 53 10.34 12.34 9.99
CA ASP A 53 10.65 13.32 11.03
C ASP A 53 10.08 12.93 12.41
N GLN A 54 9.06 12.06 12.43
CA GLN A 54 8.33 11.69 13.65
C GLN A 54 8.66 10.27 14.13
N ARG A 55 9.09 9.37 13.21
CA ARG A 55 9.29 7.95 13.49
C ARG A 55 10.08 7.26 12.41
N GLN A 56 10.56 6.05 12.68
CA GLN A 56 11.14 5.21 11.64
C GLN A 56 10.07 4.77 10.64
N VAL A 57 10.40 4.86 9.35
CA VAL A 57 9.57 4.42 8.24
C VAL A 57 10.32 3.33 7.48
N ILE A 58 9.67 2.21 7.26
CA ILE A 58 10.11 1.13 6.37
C ILE A 58 9.20 1.18 5.14
N ALA A 59 9.77 1.33 3.95
CA ALA A 59 9.03 1.31 2.70
C ALA A 59 9.51 0.13 1.86
N VAL A 60 8.59 -0.59 1.21
CA VAL A 60 8.89 -1.80 0.42
C VAL A 60 8.49 -1.61 -1.03
N GLU A 61 9.13 -2.36 -1.94
CA GLU A 61 8.68 -2.51 -3.33
C GLU A 61 8.26 -3.97 -3.51
N GLU A 62 6.97 -4.20 -3.81
CA GLU A 62 6.42 -5.54 -3.97
C GLU A 62 7.00 -6.24 -5.22
N GLU A 63 6.78 -7.55 -5.36
CA GLU A 63 7.26 -8.33 -6.50
C GLU A 63 6.91 -7.66 -7.84
N GLY A 64 7.90 -7.54 -8.72
CA GLY A 64 7.76 -6.90 -10.03
C GLY A 64 7.80 -5.37 -10.00
N HIS A 65 7.82 -4.72 -8.83
CA HIS A 65 7.81 -3.26 -8.70
C HIS A 65 9.21 -2.72 -8.38
N GLY A 66 9.52 -1.59 -9.00
CA GLY A 66 10.76 -0.87 -8.70
C GLY A 66 12.00 -1.74 -8.81
N ARG A 67 12.69 -1.96 -7.69
CA ARG A 67 13.94 -2.74 -7.62
C ARG A 67 13.72 -4.21 -7.25
N THR A 68 12.48 -4.63 -6.99
CA THR A 68 12.11 -6.01 -6.69
C THR A 68 11.76 -6.74 -7.98
N GLN A 69 12.65 -7.62 -8.43
CA GLN A 69 12.44 -8.34 -9.69
C GLN A 69 11.31 -9.36 -9.58
N PRO A 70 10.54 -9.59 -10.65
CA PRO A 70 9.48 -10.59 -10.66
C PRO A 70 10.05 -12.02 -10.64
N THR A 71 9.30 -12.93 -10.03
CA THR A 71 9.52 -14.38 -10.12
C THR A 71 8.48 -15.03 -11.05
N SER A 72 8.34 -16.34 -11.03
CA SER A 72 7.32 -17.07 -11.80
C SER A 72 6.03 -17.34 -11.02
N ARG A 73 5.95 -16.93 -9.75
CA ARG A 73 4.74 -17.13 -8.93
C ARG A 73 3.69 -16.06 -9.20
N PRO A 74 2.41 -16.33 -8.93
CA PRO A 74 1.37 -15.30 -9.00
C PRO A 74 1.62 -14.18 -7.98
N LEU A 75 1.41 -12.94 -8.40
CA LEU A 75 1.38 -11.80 -7.48
C LEU A 75 0.00 -11.76 -6.81
N THR A 76 -0.07 -12.16 -5.54
CA THR A 76 -1.29 -12.12 -4.73
C THR A 76 -1.05 -11.34 -3.45
N ALA A 77 -2.12 -10.88 -2.81
CA ALA A 77 -2.02 -10.18 -1.53
C ALA A 77 -1.35 -11.04 -0.45
N GLU A 78 -1.66 -12.33 -0.43
CA GLU A 78 -1.13 -13.30 0.53
C GLU A 78 0.37 -13.57 0.31
N ASN A 79 0.80 -13.73 -0.97
CA ASN A 79 2.20 -13.91 -1.30
C ASN A 79 3.00 -12.66 -0.91
N SER A 80 2.51 -11.48 -1.27
CA SER A 80 3.13 -10.20 -0.90
C SER A 80 3.18 -10.00 0.62
N ALA A 81 2.13 -10.37 1.36
CA ALA A 81 2.14 -10.32 2.82
C ALA A 81 3.22 -11.24 3.40
N GLY A 82 3.40 -12.46 2.86
CA GLY A 82 4.46 -13.37 3.24
C GLY A 82 5.87 -12.80 3.01
N ASP A 83 6.07 -12.10 1.89
CA ASP A 83 7.35 -11.45 1.57
C ASP A 83 7.65 -10.28 2.51
N ILE A 84 6.63 -9.47 2.82
CA ILE A 84 6.76 -8.38 3.79
C ILE A 84 7.07 -8.91 5.18
N LEU A 85 6.47 -10.03 5.58
CA LEU A 85 6.81 -10.69 6.85
C LEU A 85 8.28 -11.09 6.90
N ALA A 86 8.85 -11.56 5.79
CA ALA A 86 10.29 -11.87 5.72
C ALA A 86 11.16 -10.60 5.87
N VAL A 87 10.72 -9.45 5.32
CA VAL A 87 11.39 -8.16 5.56
C VAL A 87 11.35 -7.80 7.04
N LEU A 88 10.19 -7.86 7.69
CA LEU A 88 10.03 -7.54 9.11
C LEU A 88 10.85 -8.48 9.99
N ASP A 89 10.84 -9.79 9.70
CA ASP A 89 11.61 -10.80 10.43
C ASP A 89 13.12 -10.56 10.27
N GLN A 90 13.62 -10.27 9.08
CA GLN A 90 15.03 -9.93 8.84
C GLN A 90 15.47 -8.68 9.59
N LEU A 91 14.59 -7.69 9.70
CA LEU A 91 14.84 -6.45 10.44
C LEU A 91 14.60 -6.56 11.94
N ASN A 92 14.21 -7.74 12.43
CA ASN A 92 13.81 -7.99 13.84
C ASN A 92 12.66 -7.07 14.30
N VAL A 93 11.75 -6.73 13.41
CA VAL A 93 10.56 -5.93 13.70
C VAL A 93 9.42 -6.86 14.08
N GLY A 94 9.11 -6.96 15.37
CA GLY A 94 8.04 -7.84 15.87
C GLY A 94 6.64 -7.34 15.54
N ALA A 95 6.44 -6.01 15.49
CA ALA A 95 5.19 -5.36 15.10
C ALA A 95 5.48 -4.01 14.43
N ALA A 96 4.63 -3.64 13.48
CA ALA A 96 4.68 -2.36 12.77
C ALA A 96 3.28 -1.72 12.74
N ASP A 97 3.23 -0.41 12.53
CA ASP A 97 2.05 0.23 11.97
C ASP A 97 2.15 0.09 10.45
N VAL A 98 1.05 -0.13 9.77
CA VAL A 98 1.03 -0.43 8.34
C VAL A 98 0.12 0.53 7.60
N LEU A 99 0.63 1.16 6.55
CA LEU A 99 -0.15 1.91 5.58
C LEU A 99 0.01 1.24 4.22
N GLY A 100 -1.08 0.72 3.68
CA GLY A 100 -1.15 0.18 2.33
C GLY A 100 -2.07 1.03 1.45
N PHE A 101 -1.59 1.40 0.28
CA PHE A 101 -2.35 2.19 -0.68
C PHE A 101 -2.81 1.35 -1.87
N SER A 102 -4.08 1.48 -2.27
CA SER A 102 -4.64 0.82 -3.46
C SER A 102 -4.38 -0.71 -3.45
N ALA A 103 -3.67 -1.27 -4.42
CA ALA A 103 -3.26 -2.68 -4.43
C ALA A 103 -2.39 -3.06 -3.21
N GLY A 104 -1.51 -2.16 -2.72
CA GLY A 104 -0.78 -2.34 -1.48
C GLY A 104 -1.68 -2.37 -0.23
N GLY A 105 -2.89 -1.81 -0.33
CA GLY A 105 -3.91 -1.95 0.68
C GLY A 105 -4.44 -3.38 0.81
N HIS A 106 -4.55 -4.13 -0.32
CA HIS A 106 -4.85 -5.57 -0.27
C HIS A 106 -3.77 -6.31 0.53
N THR A 107 -2.50 -6.03 0.25
CA THR A 107 -1.37 -6.63 0.97
C THR A 107 -1.38 -6.28 2.46
N ALA A 108 -1.70 -5.02 2.81
CA ALA A 108 -1.81 -4.59 4.20
C ALA A 108 -2.93 -5.32 4.96
N VAL A 109 -4.09 -5.53 4.32
CA VAL A 109 -5.19 -6.33 4.90
C VAL A 109 -4.79 -7.80 5.03
N ALA A 110 -4.19 -8.39 3.98
CA ALA A 110 -3.70 -9.77 4.03
C ALA A 110 -2.66 -9.97 5.15
N LEU A 111 -1.77 -9.00 5.36
CA LEU A 111 -0.80 -9.00 6.45
C LEU A 111 -1.47 -9.05 7.82
N ALA A 112 -2.49 -8.19 8.03
CA ALA A 112 -3.25 -8.15 9.28
C ALA A 112 -4.05 -9.45 9.53
N LEU A 113 -4.50 -10.12 8.49
CA LEU A 113 -5.19 -11.41 8.58
C LEU A 113 -4.21 -12.58 8.82
N THR A 114 -3.05 -12.57 8.15
CA THR A 114 -2.07 -13.66 8.19
C THR A 114 -1.28 -13.69 9.50
N ARG A 115 -0.82 -12.52 9.97
CA ARG A 115 -0.05 -12.39 11.22
C ARG A 115 -0.56 -11.17 12.02
N PRO A 116 -1.72 -11.29 12.71
CA PRO A 116 -2.34 -10.16 13.43
C PRO A 116 -1.39 -9.47 14.42
N ALA A 117 -0.52 -10.24 15.10
CA ALA A 117 0.45 -9.69 16.04
C ALA A 117 1.53 -8.79 15.41
N ALA A 118 1.74 -8.89 14.09
CA ALA A 118 2.70 -8.04 13.37
C ALA A 118 2.14 -6.66 12.99
N VAL A 119 0.81 -6.44 13.15
CA VAL A 119 0.16 -5.19 12.75
C VAL A 119 -0.51 -4.55 13.97
N ARG A 120 0.04 -3.44 14.44
CA ARG A 120 -0.55 -2.66 15.55
C ARG A 120 -1.67 -1.75 15.06
N HIS A 121 -1.37 -0.90 14.06
CA HIS A 121 -2.34 -0.08 13.36
C HIS A 121 -2.33 -0.41 11.88
N LEU A 122 -3.52 -0.42 11.27
CA LEU A 122 -3.72 -0.61 9.84
C LEU A 122 -4.35 0.65 9.25
N ILE A 123 -3.68 1.28 8.28
CA ILE A 123 -4.28 2.31 7.43
C ILE A 123 -4.50 1.68 6.06
N ALA A 124 -5.77 1.41 5.74
CA ALA A 124 -6.21 0.90 4.45
C ALA A 124 -6.64 2.09 3.58
N ALA A 125 -5.76 2.53 2.68
CA ALA A 125 -5.90 3.76 1.93
C ALA A 125 -6.34 3.48 0.48
N SER A 126 -7.49 4.04 0.05
CA SER A 126 -8.06 3.93 -1.30
C SER A 126 -8.07 2.48 -1.83
N THR A 127 -8.43 1.54 -0.97
CA THR A 127 -8.43 0.10 -1.29
C THR A 127 -9.81 -0.50 -1.14
N PHE A 128 -10.05 -1.62 -1.82
CA PHE A 128 -11.27 -2.39 -1.69
C PHE A 128 -10.95 -3.80 -1.18
N VAL A 129 -11.93 -4.41 -0.54
CA VAL A 129 -11.80 -5.74 0.07
C VAL A 129 -12.82 -6.74 -0.49
N SER A 130 -13.66 -6.29 -1.42
CA SER A 130 -14.63 -7.13 -2.13
C SER A 130 -14.86 -6.64 -3.55
N ARG A 131 -15.30 -7.51 -4.43
CA ARG A 131 -15.44 -7.22 -5.86
C ARG A 131 -16.59 -6.27 -6.21
N ASP A 132 -17.55 -6.09 -5.31
CA ASP A 132 -18.66 -5.14 -5.46
C ASP A 132 -18.33 -3.70 -5.04
N ALA A 133 -17.08 -3.45 -4.72
CA ALA A 133 -16.56 -2.17 -4.25
C ALA A 133 -16.44 -1.10 -5.33
N VAL A 134 -16.25 -1.53 -6.55
CA VAL A 134 -15.82 -0.68 -7.67
C VAL A 134 -16.99 -0.38 -8.59
N PRO A 135 -16.96 0.74 -9.35
CA PRO A 135 -18.06 1.11 -10.25
C PRO A 135 -18.35 0.06 -11.32
N ASP A 136 -19.58 0.07 -11.83
CA ASP A 136 -19.95 -0.72 -13.00
C ASP A 136 -18.96 -0.51 -14.15
N GLY A 137 -18.57 -1.61 -14.81
CA GLY A 137 -17.63 -1.59 -15.92
C GLY A 137 -16.15 -1.56 -15.51
N PHE A 138 -15.82 -1.42 -14.24
CA PHE A 138 -14.42 -1.45 -13.79
C PHE A 138 -13.69 -2.74 -14.19
N TRP A 139 -14.31 -3.90 -13.93
CA TRP A 139 -13.72 -5.21 -14.26
C TRP A 139 -13.52 -5.39 -15.76
N ASP A 140 -14.47 -4.93 -16.56
CA ASP A 140 -14.37 -4.96 -18.02
C ASP A 140 -13.28 -4.02 -18.53
N ALA A 141 -13.13 -2.84 -17.94
CA ALA A 141 -12.06 -1.90 -18.26
C ALA A 141 -10.69 -2.50 -17.88
N MET A 142 -10.57 -3.08 -16.69
CA MET A 142 -9.34 -3.73 -16.23
C MET A 142 -8.95 -4.91 -17.13
N ALA A 143 -9.92 -5.74 -17.55
CA ALA A 143 -9.67 -6.86 -18.46
C ALA A 143 -9.16 -6.42 -19.85
N ARG A 144 -9.60 -5.23 -20.31
CA ARG A 144 -9.17 -4.65 -21.61
C ARG A 144 -7.99 -3.70 -21.49
N ALA A 145 -7.57 -3.35 -20.26
CA ALA A 145 -6.48 -2.42 -20.05
C ALA A 145 -5.19 -2.91 -20.70
N THR A 146 -4.44 -1.97 -21.23
CA THR A 146 -3.16 -2.17 -21.90
C THR A 146 -2.09 -1.31 -21.23
N LEU A 147 -0.83 -1.57 -21.52
CA LEU A 147 0.27 -0.75 -21.01
C LEU A 147 0.14 0.75 -21.40
N ALA A 148 -0.61 1.06 -22.47
CA ALA A 148 -0.85 2.46 -22.85
C ALA A 148 -1.63 3.21 -21.77
N ASP A 149 -2.53 2.53 -21.07
CA ASP A 149 -3.41 3.09 -20.03
C ASP A 149 -2.68 3.35 -18.70
N MET A 150 -1.51 2.74 -18.50
CA MET A 150 -0.69 2.98 -17.31
C MET A 150 -0.20 4.44 -17.27
N PRO A 151 -0.23 5.12 -16.10
CA PRO A 151 0.27 6.48 -15.95
C PRO A 151 1.72 6.65 -16.42
N TYR A 152 2.01 7.77 -17.11
CA TYR A 152 3.36 8.04 -17.60
C TYR A 152 4.40 8.08 -16.48
N THR A 153 4.04 8.62 -15.32
CA THR A 153 4.91 8.71 -14.13
C THR A 153 5.41 7.33 -13.67
N TYR A 154 4.56 6.30 -13.73
CA TYR A 154 4.93 4.93 -13.38
C TYR A 154 5.84 4.31 -14.46
N LYS A 155 5.46 4.48 -15.73
CA LYS A 155 6.29 4.01 -16.87
C LYS A 155 7.69 4.62 -16.85
N ASP A 156 7.79 5.91 -16.54
CA ASP A 156 9.07 6.63 -16.48
C ASP A 156 9.91 6.16 -15.29
N ALA A 157 9.28 5.99 -14.10
CA ALA A 157 9.96 5.50 -12.92
C ALA A 157 10.51 4.08 -13.10
N ASP A 158 9.70 3.18 -13.67
CA ASP A 158 10.14 1.81 -13.96
C ASP A 158 11.34 1.79 -14.93
N ARG A 159 11.27 2.51 -16.03
CA ARG A 159 12.35 2.56 -17.03
C ARG A 159 13.66 3.12 -16.48
N ARG A 160 13.60 4.00 -15.48
CA ARG A 160 14.81 4.51 -14.83
C ARG A 160 15.47 3.50 -13.90
N LEU A 161 14.68 2.60 -13.32
CA LEU A 161 15.15 1.59 -12.38
C LEU A 161 15.53 0.28 -13.07
N ASN A 162 14.83 -0.05 -14.15
CA ASN A 162 14.93 -1.33 -14.84
C ASN A 162 15.32 -1.11 -16.31
N PRO A 163 16.59 -1.39 -16.68
CA PRO A 163 17.06 -1.25 -18.06
C PRO A 163 16.52 -2.34 -19.00
N ASP A 164 15.95 -3.42 -18.48
CA ASP A 164 15.29 -4.46 -19.27
C ASP A 164 13.98 -3.93 -19.87
N ALA A 165 13.92 -3.83 -21.19
CA ALA A 165 12.77 -3.31 -21.92
C ALA A 165 11.48 -4.11 -21.68
N GLY A 166 11.58 -5.40 -21.33
CA GLY A 166 10.42 -6.26 -21.05
C GLY A 166 9.94 -6.19 -19.61
N HIS A 167 10.64 -5.46 -18.72
CA HIS A 167 10.26 -5.40 -17.30
C HIS A 167 8.90 -4.72 -17.10
N LEU A 168 8.69 -3.59 -17.75
CA LEU A 168 7.46 -2.81 -17.65
C LEU A 168 6.22 -3.56 -18.13
N GLU A 169 6.33 -4.33 -19.21
CA GLU A 169 5.25 -5.18 -19.71
C GLU A 169 4.90 -6.28 -18.69
N ARG A 170 5.93 -6.91 -18.09
CA ARG A 170 5.72 -7.93 -17.05
C ARG A 170 5.07 -7.34 -15.79
N LEU A 171 5.54 -6.18 -15.34
CA LEU A 171 4.95 -5.47 -14.21
C LEU A 171 3.47 -5.17 -14.46
N PHE A 172 3.15 -4.58 -15.61
CA PHE A 172 1.76 -4.26 -15.98
C PHE A 172 0.87 -5.51 -15.96
N GLU A 173 1.35 -6.61 -16.54
CA GLU A 173 0.56 -7.85 -16.61
C GLU A 173 0.39 -8.50 -15.22
N LEU A 174 1.43 -8.48 -14.38
CA LEU A 174 1.34 -8.97 -13.00
C LEU A 174 0.29 -8.20 -12.19
N ASP A 175 0.31 -6.87 -12.25
CA ASP A 175 -0.67 -6.04 -11.52
C ASP A 175 -2.08 -6.20 -12.07
N ARG A 176 -2.22 -6.20 -13.40
CA ARG A 176 -3.52 -6.41 -14.03
C ARG A 176 -4.12 -7.75 -13.61
N GLN A 177 -3.33 -8.82 -13.65
CA GLN A 177 -3.78 -10.16 -13.26
C GLN A 177 -4.10 -10.23 -11.76
N ARG A 178 -3.26 -9.62 -10.89
CA ARG A 178 -3.50 -9.51 -9.45
C ARG A 178 -4.87 -8.93 -9.15
N ILE A 179 -5.25 -7.83 -9.83
CA ILE A 179 -6.55 -7.19 -9.62
C ILE A 179 -7.68 -8.05 -10.16
N LEU A 180 -7.53 -8.64 -11.34
CA LEU A 180 -8.57 -9.49 -11.95
C LEU A 180 -8.84 -10.76 -11.13
N ASP A 181 -7.81 -11.37 -10.56
CA ASP A 181 -7.90 -12.60 -9.79
C ASP A 181 -8.23 -12.36 -8.31
N PHE A 182 -8.25 -11.10 -7.85
CA PHE A 182 -8.53 -10.81 -6.45
C PHE A 182 -9.93 -11.28 -6.05
N PRO A 183 -10.05 -12.26 -5.11
CA PRO A 183 -11.34 -12.83 -4.77
C PRO A 183 -12.17 -11.96 -3.82
N GLY A 184 -11.49 -11.08 -3.06
CA GLY A 184 -12.05 -10.38 -1.91
C GLY A 184 -11.98 -11.21 -0.63
N TRP A 185 -12.34 -10.57 0.48
CA TRP A 185 -12.53 -11.19 1.80
C TRP A 185 -13.97 -11.06 2.24
N SER A 186 -14.45 -12.06 2.96
CA SER A 186 -15.76 -12.05 3.60
C SER A 186 -15.82 -11.08 4.78
N GLY A 187 -17.02 -10.68 5.18
CA GLY A 187 -17.22 -9.92 6.42
C GLY A 187 -16.71 -10.64 7.68
N ASP A 188 -16.82 -11.97 7.71
CA ASP A 188 -16.32 -12.78 8.83
C ASP A 188 -14.79 -12.73 8.91
N GLU A 189 -14.07 -12.80 7.78
CA GLU A 189 -12.62 -12.66 7.73
C GLU A 189 -12.20 -11.26 8.19
N LEU A 190 -12.84 -10.20 7.68
CA LEU A 190 -12.56 -8.82 8.09
C LEU A 190 -12.86 -8.61 9.59
N GLY A 191 -13.87 -9.30 10.12
CA GLY A 191 -14.22 -9.32 11.54
C GLY A 191 -13.15 -9.90 12.45
N THR A 192 -12.14 -10.62 11.91
CA THR A 192 -11.01 -11.14 12.67
C THR A 192 -9.83 -10.18 12.80
N ILE A 193 -9.84 -9.06 12.08
CA ILE A 193 -8.77 -8.05 12.17
C ILE A 193 -8.76 -7.43 13.57
N THR A 194 -7.64 -7.59 14.26
CA THR A 194 -7.43 -7.07 15.63
C THR A 194 -6.68 -5.75 15.67
N ALA A 195 -6.04 -5.37 14.56
CA ALA A 195 -5.33 -4.11 14.45
C ALA A 195 -6.30 -2.92 14.55
N SER A 196 -5.94 -1.88 15.32
CA SER A 196 -6.66 -0.61 15.22
C SER A 196 -6.64 -0.12 13.77
N THR A 197 -7.81 0.03 13.16
CA THR A 197 -7.90 0.26 11.70
C THR A 197 -8.45 1.63 11.36
N LEU A 198 -7.84 2.30 10.37
CA LEU A 198 -8.34 3.50 9.70
C LEU A 198 -8.52 3.21 8.22
N VAL A 199 -9.76 3.26 7.75
CA VAL A 199 -10.07 3.25 6.32
C VAL A 199 -10.01 4.69 5.82
N VAL A 200 -9.25 4.94 4.76
CA VAL A 200 -9.11 6.27 4.15
C VAL A 200 -9.45 6.19 2.67
N CYS A 201 -10.25 7.12 2.17
CA CYS A 201 -10.45 7.32 0.73
C CYS A 201 -10.66 8.80 0.40
N ALA A 202 -10.55 9.14 -0.88
CA ALA A 202 -10.97 10.45 -1.37
C ALA A 202 -12.46 10.43 -1.77
N ASP A 203 -13.07 11.62 -1.89
CA ASP A 203 -14.49 11.75 -2.28
C ASP A 203 -14.73 11.49 -3.78
N ARG A 204 -13.65 11.51 -4.59
CA ARG A 204 -13.64 11.18 -6.04
C ARG A 204 -12.63 10.06 -6.33
N ASP A 205 -12.68 9.03 -5.52
CA ASP A 205 -11.81 7.87 -5.60
C ASP A 205 -12.37 6.78 -6.54
N VAL A 206 -11.56 5.76 -6.82
CA VAL A 206 -11.99 4.51 -7.46
C VAL A 206 -12.97 3.75 -6.56
N VAL A 207 -12.77 3.85 -5.24
CA VAL A 207 -13.64 3.28 -4.20
C VAL A 207 -14.59 4.36 -3.71
N SER A 208 -15.89 4.12 -3.75
CA SER A 208 -16.86 5.12 -3.29
C SER A 208 -16.80 5.32 -1.77
N ALA A 209 -17.20 6.52 -1.32
CA ALA A 209 -17.29 6.82 0.12
C ALA A 209 -18.25 5.88 0.86
N GLU A 210 -19.36 5.49 0.22
CA GLU A 210 -20.32 4.52 0.75
C GLU A 210 -19.69 3.14 0.95
N TYR A 211 -18.86 2.72 -0.01
CA TYR A 211 -18.15 1.45 0.14
C TYR A 211 -17.09 1.52 1.24
N ALA A 212 -16.32 2.58 1.31
CA ALA A 212 -15.33 2.78 2.38
C ALA A 212 -16.00 2.76 3.77
N ALA A 213 -17.21 3.32 3.90
CA ALA A 213 -18.00 3.24 5.13
C ALA A 213 -18.46 1.81 5.44
N ARG A 214 -18.87 1.02 4.43
CA ARG A 214 -19.21 -0.40 4.60
C ARG A 214 -17.99 -1.22 5.04
N MET A 215 -16.84 -1.00 4.39
CA MET A 215 -15.58 -1.64 4.76
C MET A 215 -15.19 -1.34 6.21
N ALA A 216 -15.26 -0.07 6.61
CA ALA A 216 -14.99 0.31 8.00
C ALA A 216 -15.99 -0.34 8.98
N GLY A 217 -17.26 -0.48 8.59
CA GLY A 217 -18.27 -1.17 9.41
C GLY A 217 -18.06 -2.68 9.55
N ALA A 218 -17.32 -3.32 8.63
CA ALA A 218 -17.00 -4.74 8.68
C ALA A 218 -15.78 -5.07 9.56
N ILE A 219 -14.94 -4.09 9.89
CA ILE A 219 -13.74 -4.27 10.70
C ILE A 219 -14.01 -3.75 12.13
N PRO A 220 -13.79 -4.56 13.17
CA PRO A 220 -14.10 -4.17 14.54
C PRO A 220 -13.37 -2.88 14.97
N GLY A 221 -14.12 -1.89 15.43
CA GLY A 221 -13.57 -0.62 15.92
C GLY A 221 -12.92 0.26 14.86
N ALA A 222 -13.04 -0.07 13.57
CA ALA A 222 -12.41 0.71 12.52
C ALA A 222 -13.02 2.12 12.43
N ARG A 223 -12.15 3.06 12.06
CA ARG A 223 -12.49 4.47 11.81
C ARG A 223 -12.45 4.76 10.32
N LEU A 224 -13.12 5.83 9.90
CA LEU A 224 -13.21 6.27 8.52
C LEU A 224 -12.73 7.71 8.39
N LEU A 225 -11.92 7.97 7.38
CA LEU A 225 -11.53 9.31 6.94
C LEU A 225 -11.84 9.45 5.44
N ILE A 226 -12.69 10.39 5.09
CA ILE A 226 -12.94 10.77 3.70
C ILE A 226 -12.35 12.15 3.49
N VAL A 227 -11.51 12.30 2.47
CA VAL A 227 -10.84 13.56 2.14
C VAL A 227 -11.27 14.06 0.78
N PRO A 228 -11.35 15.38 0.54
CA PRO A 228 -11.56 15.90 -0.81
C PRO A 228 -10.38 15.53 -1.72
N GLY A 229 -10.65 15.05 -2.95
CA GLY A 229 -9.60 14.76 -3.92
C GLY A 229 -9.86 13.50 -4.75
N GLY A 230 -8.83 12.98 -5.41
CA GLY A 230 -8.82 11.76 -6.21
C GLY A 230 -7.98 10.66 -5.58
N HIS A 231 -7.78 9.58 -6.33
CA HIS A 231 -7.10 8.36 -5.91
C HIS A 231 -5.62 8.60 -5.56
N GLY A 232 -5.30 8.81 -4.28
CA GLY A 232 -3.93 8.99 -3.80
C GLY A 232 -3.44 10.43 -3.64
N ASP A 233 -4.19 11.48 -4.05
CA ASP A 233 -3.79 12.88 -3.87
C ASP A 233 -3.38 13.17 -2.42
N TYR A 234 -4.13 12.63 -1.47
CA TYR A 234 -3.94 12.86 -0.04
C TYR A 234 -2.70 12.16 0.55
N LEU A 235 -2.02 11.34 -0.25
CA LEU A 235 -0.72 10.72 0.07
C LEU A 235 0.43 11.38 -0.71
N GLY A 236 0.13 12.31 -1.63
CA GLY A 236 1.13 12.93 -2.51
C GLY A 236 1.57 12.00 -3.65
N GLU A 237 0.74 11.01 -3.99
CA GLU A 237 0.98 10.09 -5.09
C GLU A 237 1.12 10.89 -6.41
N LEU A 238 2.19 10.66 -7.17
CA LEU A 238 2.58 11.55 -8.27
C LEU A 238 1.62 11.54 -9.46
N ALA A 239 1.00 10.40 -9.76
CA ALA A 239 0.07 10.31 -10.89
C ALA A 239 -1.27 11.01 -10.57
N ALA A 240 -1.64 11.09 -9.29
CA ALA A 240 -2.87 11.71 -8.83
C ALA A 240 -2.68 13.20 -8.54
N SER A 241 -1.66 13.55 -7.74
CA SER A 241 -1.46 14.91 -7.23
C SER A 241 -1.03 15.90 -8.32
N GLY A 242 -0.36 15.42 -9.37
CA GLY A 242 0.22 16.31 -10.39
C GLY A 242 1.18 17.34 -9.79
N GLY A 243 1.69 17.11 -8.57
CA GLY A 243 2.56 18.01 -7.81
C GLY A 243 1.81 18.98 -6.88
N ASP A 244 0.49 18.91 -6.78
CA ASP A 244 -0.27 19.67 -5.77
C ASP A 244 -0.34 18.87 -4.47
N LEU A 245 0.45 19.26 -3.49
CA LEU A 245 0.59 18.56 -2.22
C LEU A 245 -0.32 19.08 -1.10
N ARG A 246 -1.21 20.04 -1.38
CA ARG A 246 -2.05 20.67 -0.34
C ARG A 246 -2.95 19.69 0.38
N THR A 247 -3.55 18.76 -0.36
CA THR A 247 -4.41 17.71 0.23
C THR A 247 -3.58 16.77 1.10
N MET A 248 -2.39 16.37 0.67
CA MET A 248 -1.47 15.56 1.46
C MET A 248 -1.10 16.28 2.78
N HIS A 249 -0.66 17.53 2.71
CA HIS A 249 -0.32 18.29 3.92
C HIS A 249 -1.48 18.45 4.89
N ALA A 250 -2.71 18.57 4.39
CA ALA A 250 -3.91 18.62 5.22
C ALA A 250 -4.26 17.26 5.86
N THR A 251 -3.91 16.15 5.21
CA THR A 251 -4.25 14.78 5.63
C THR A 251 -3.24 14.22 6.63
N VAL A 252 -1.94 14.49 6.46
CA VAL A 252 -0.86 13.94 7.30
C VAL A 252 -1.12 14.09 8.80
N PRO A 253 -1.61 15.22 9.34
CA PRO A 253 -1.92 15.36 10.76
C PRO A 253 -2.95 14.34 11.27
N PHE A 254 -3.94 13.97 10.47
CA PHE A 254 -4.93 12.96 10.85
C PHE A 254 -4.32 11.56 10.89
N LEU A 255 -3.45 11.22 9.93
CA LEU A 255 -2.73 9.95 9.91
C LEU A 255 -1.81 9.83 11.13
N LEU A 256 -1.00 10.85 11.41
CA LEU A 256 -0.10 10.88 12.56
C LEU A 256 -0.85 10.80 13.89
N ARG A 257 -1.98 11.50 14.02
CA ARG A 257 -2.83 11.42 15.20
C ARG A 257 -3.34 9.99 15.41
N PHE A 258 -3.85 9.34 14.37
CA PHE A 258 -4.33 7.96 14.45
C PHE A 258 -3.21 6.99 14.87
N LEU A 259 -2.02 7.11 14.27
CA LEU A 259 -0.86 6.28 14.57
C LEU A 259 -0.28 6.51 15.98
N GLY A 260 -0.54 7.65 16.59
CA GLY A 260 -0.15 8.00 17.97
C GLY A 260 -1.12 7.52 19.06
N GLU A 261 -2.29 7.00 18.67
CA GLU A 261 -3.27 6.48 19.64
C GLU A 261 -2.76 5.15 20.22
N GLN A 262 -2.98 4.94 21.54
CA GLN A 262 -2.71 3.63 22.12
C GLN A 262 -3.85 2.70 21.70
N GLY A 263 -3.53 1.50 21.21
CA GLY A 263 -4.52 0.48 20.88
C GLY A 263 -5.40 0.18 22.11
N THR A 264 -6.69 0.17 21.90
CA THR A 264 -7.69 -0.14 22.95
C THR A 264 -7.78 -1.65 23.19
#